data_9d5beab878abc6b9294bb9e4a12322d2
#
_entry.id   9d5beab878abc6b9294bb9e4a12322d2
#
_cell.length_a   1.000
_cell.length_b   1.000
_cell.length_c   1.000
_cell.angle_alpha   90.00
_cell.angle_beta   90.00
_cell.angle_gamma   90.00
#
_symmetry.space_group_name_H-M   'P 1'
#
loop_
_entity.id
_entity.type
_entity.pdbx_description
1 polymer ?
#
loop_
_entity_poly.entity_id
_entity_poly.type
_entity_poly.pdbx_seq_one_letter_code
_entity_poly.pdbx_strand_id
1 'polypeptide(L)'
;MISEHFKYSEFEHSDTATKHGIYNRLTPNAKACVKALVENVLEPLRIAWGKPLTINSGYRCKELNELVGGVESSQHRTGEASDVACKEPYKLAQLAKDMDLPYDQLILYPTFVHFSHKFNGKQRKQILYNSAYKGKKLV
;
A
#
# COMPACT_ATOMS: atom_id res chain seq x y z
N MET A 1 13.84 9.26 6.65
CA MET A 1 13.42 8.77 5.32
C MET A 1 13.65 7.27 5.20
N ILE A 2 12.78 6.59 4.49
CA ILE A 2 12.96 5.17 4.18
C ILE A 2 13.88 5.03 2.96
N SER A 3 13.58 5.81 1.93
CA SER A 3 14.25 5.80 0.64
C SER A 3 14.19 7.19 0.03
N GLU A 4 14.70 7.35 -1.19
CA GLU A 4 14.75 8.66 -1.85
C GLU A 4 13.39 9.35 -1.93
N HIS A 5 12.30 8.59 -2.18
CA HIS A 5 10.99 9.18 -2.43
C HIS A 5 9.94 8.92 -1.35
N PHE A 6 10.27 8.16 -0.29
CA PHE A 6 9.29 7.81 0.74
C PHE A 6 9.78 8.04 2.16
N LYS A 7 8.88 8.55 3.00
CA LYS A 7 9.11 8.80 4.44
C LYS A 7 8.16 7.95 5.26
N TYR A 8 8.59 7.56 6.46
CA TYR A 8 7.72 6.81 7.38
C TYR A 8 6.43 7.57 7.71
N SER A 9 6.50 8.90 7.81
CA SER A 9 5.32 9.71 8.14
C SER A 9 4.17 9.55 7.13
N GLU A 10 4.48 9.27 5.87
CA GLU A 10 3.45 9.04 4.86
C GLU A 10 2.61 7.80 5.16
N PHE A 11 3.21 6.81 5.84
CA PHE A 11 2.55 5.54 6.17
C PHE A 11 1.83 5.59 7.51
N GLU A 12 2.08 6.61 8.33
CA GLU A 12 1.37 6.85 9.59
C GLU A 12 0.19 7.78 9.39
N HIS A 13 0.23 8.63 8.39
CA HIS A 13 -0.79 9.65 8.17
C HIS A 13 -2.16 9.04 7.90
N SER A 14 -3.17 9.55 8.59
CA SER A 14 -4.57 9.18 8.38
C SER A 14 -5.46 10.32 8.83
N ASP A 15 -6.22 10.89 7.89
CA ASP A 15 -7.20 11.95 8.22
C ASP A 15 -8.26 11.41 9.17
N THR A 16 -8.66 10.14 8.98
CA THR A 16 -9.63 9.48 9.85
C THR A 16 -9.11 9.38 11.29
N ALA A 17 -7.85 8.95 11.45
CA ALA A 17 -7.23 8.84 12.76
C ALA A 17 -7.17 10.22 13.46
N THR A 18 -6.75 11.24 12.72
CA THR A 18 -6.67 12.61 13.23
C THR A 18 -8.03 13.10 13.68
N LYS A 19 -9.06 12.91 12.85
CA LYS A 19 -10.43 13.33 13.14
C LYS A 19 -10.99 12.67 14.40
N HIS A 20 -10.64 11.41 14.63
CA HIS A 20 -11.15 10.63 15.77
C HIS A 20 -10.18 10.56 16.95
N GLY A 21 -9.08 11.32 16.91
CA GLY A 21 -8.12 11.36 18.02
C GLY A 21 -7.38 10.04 18.24
N ILE A 22 -7.22 9.24 17.18
CA ILE A 22 -6.54 7.94 17.26
C ILE A 22 -5.04 8.13 17.05
N TYR A 23 -4.23 7.55 17.96
CA TYR A 23 -2.78 7.57 17.86
C TYR A 23 -2.33 6.47 16.93
N ASN A 24 -2.05 6.83 15.66
CA ASN A 24 -1.68 5.87 14.61
C ASN A 24 -0.20 6.00 14.26
N ARG A 25 0.67 5.45 15.10
CA ARG A 25 2.11 5.51 14.93
C ARG A 25 2.68 4.12 14.67
N LEU A 26 3.64 4.04 13.76
CA LEU A 26 4.32 2.81 13.44
C LEU A 26 5.06 2.24 14.67
N THR A 27 4.81 0.97 14.95
CA THR A 27 5.63 0.22 15.90
C THR A 27 6.97 -0.12 15.24
N PRO A 28 8.00 -0.53 16.00
CA PRO A 28 9.27 -0.97 15.39
C PRO A 28 9.08 -2.08 14.35
N ASN A 29 8.22 -3.08 14.64
CA ASN A 29 7.93 -4.15 13.69
C ASN A 29 7.23 -3.62 12.44
N ALA A 30 6.26 -2.72 12.60
CA ALA A 30 5.57 -2.13 11.46
C ALA A 30 6.52 -1.29 10.60
N LYS A 31 7.47 -0.58 11.20
CA LYS A 31 8.50 0.16 10.46
C LYS A 31 9.32 -0.77 9.56
N ALA A 32 9.71 -1.93 10.09
CA ALA A 32 10.47 -2.91 9.32
C ALA A 32 9.65 -3.41 8.13
N CYS A 33 8.35 -3.66 8.33
CA CYS A 33 7.46 -4.12 7.26
C CYS A 33 7.26 -3.04 6.20
N VAL A 34 7.05 -1.79 6.61
CA VAL A 34 6.92 -0.67 5.68
C VAL A 34 8.21 -0.49 4.88
N LYS A 35 9.35 -0.59 5.53
CA LYS A 35 10.64 -0.47 4.85
C LYS A 35 10.79 -1.54 3.77
N ALA A 36 10.43 -2.78 4.07
CA ALA A 36 10.51 -3.87 3.10
C ALA A 36 9.56 -3.64 1.91
N LEU A 37 8.34 -3.19 2.17
CA LEU A 37 7.37 -2.84 1.13
C LEU A 37 7.92 -1.74 0.23
N VAL A 38 8.47 -0.69 0.81
CA VAL A 38 9.02 0.43 0.05
C VAL A 38 10.22 -0.01 -0.79
N GLU A 39 11.19 -0.66 -0.19
CA GLU A 39 12.43 -1.04 -0.88
C GLU A 39 12.19 -2.05 -2.01
N ASN A 40 11.27 -2.98 -1.81
CA ASN A 40 11.03 -4.05 -2.78
C ASN A 40 9.97 -3.71 -3.82
N VAL A 41 9.00 -2.89 -3.49
CA VAL A 41 7.85 -2.61 -4.37
C VAL A 41 7.71 -1.14 -4.70
N LEU A 42 7.52 -0.28 -3.70
CA LEU A 42 7.09 1.10 -3.94
C LEU A 42 8.18 2.00 -4.53
N GLU A 43 9.42 1.90 -4.03
CA GLU A 43 10.50 2.75 -4.56
C GLU A 43 10.87 2.36 -6.00
N PRO A 44 11.06 1.08 -6.35
CA PRO A 44 11.27 0.70 -7.75
C PRO A 44 10.12 1.15 -8.65
N LEU A 45 8.88 1.02 -8.18
CA LEU A 45 7.71 1.44 -8.94
C LEU A 45 7.70 2.96 -9.14
N ARG A 46 7.99 3.73 -8.08
CA ARG A 46 8.04 5.19 -8.13
C ARG A 46 9.08 5.69 -9.14
N ILE A 47 10.24 5.06 -9.15
CA ILE A 47 11.32 5.41 -10.09
C ILE A 47 10.87 5.17 -11.52
N ALA A 48 10.29 4.00 -11.79
CA ALA A 48 9.81 3.66 -13.13
C ALA A 48 8.63 4.53 -13.57
N TRP A 49 7.75 4.88 -12.62
CA TRP A 49 6.59 5.73 -12.88
C TRP A 49 6.97 7.16 -13.25
N GLY A 50 8.05 7.67 -12.65
CA GLY A 50 8.62 8.97 -12.97
C GLY A 50 7.86 10.17 -12.41
N LYS A 51 6.84 9.95 -11.59
CA LYS A 51 5.99 10.99 -10.98
C LYS A 51 5.72 10.65 -9.54
N PRO A 52 5.37 11.65 -8.69
CA PRO A 52 5.00 11.38 -7.31
C PRO A 52 3.84 10.38 -7.19
N LEU A 53 3.92 9.55 -6.17
CA LEU A 53 2.84 8.63 -5.79
C LEU A 53 2.38 9.02 -4.39
N THR A 54 1.07 9.12 -4.19
CA THR A 54 0.47 9.50 -2.92
C THR A 54 0.04 8.28 -2.14
N ILE A 55 0.49 8.17 -0.89
CA ILE A 55 0.05 7.08 -0.01
C ILE A 55 -1.25 7.54 0.67
N ASN A 56 -2.37 6.93 0.26
CA ASN A 56 -3.68 7.20 0.84
C ASN A 56 -3.87 6.56 2.20
N SER A 57 -3.37 5.34 2.34
CA SER A 57 -3.48 4.57 3.58
C SER A 57 -2.28 3.64 3.63
N GLY A 58 -1.52 3.72 4.69
CA GLY A 58 -0.40 2.82 4.96
C GLY A 58 -0.72 1.96 6.16
N TYR A 59 0.04 2.15 7.25
CA TYR A 59 -0.19 1.42 8.49
C TYR A 59 -1.50 1.85 9.16
N ARG A 60 -2.21 0.86 9.70
CA ARG A 60 -3.38 1.08 10.56
C ARG A 60 -3.21 0.34 11.87
N CYS A 61 -3.25 1.07 12.99
CA CYS A 61 -3.33 0.43 14.31
C CYS A 61 -4.68 -0.29 14.42
N LYS A 62 -4.82 -1.14 15.44
CA LYS A 62 -6.03 -1.94 15.64
C LYS A 62 -7.30 -1.07 15.66
N GLU A 63 -7.28 0.00 16.46
CA GLU A 63 -8.43 0.89 16.61
C GLU A 63 -8.83 1.54 15.28
N LEU A 64 -7.86 2.05 14.54
CA LEU A 64 -8.12 2.67 13.25
C LEU A 64 -8.65 1.65 12.23
N ASN A 65 -8.07 0.46 12.20
CA ASN A 65 -8.51 -0.60 11.29
C ASN A 65 -9.96 -1.00 11.53
N GLU A 66 -10.35 -1.11 12.80
CA GLU A 66 -11.74 -1.42 13.18
C GLU A 66 -12.68 -0.31 12.74
N LEU A 67 -12.28 0.94 12.97
CA LEU A 67 -13.10 2.11 12.63
C LEU A 67 -13.40 2.21 11.13
N VAL A 68 -12.42 1.92 10.28
CA VAL A 68 -12.60 1.98 8.82
C VAL A 68 -13.18 0.69 8.24
N GLY A 69 -13.51 -0.28 9.09
CA GLY A 69 -14.13 -1.54 8.65
C GLY A 69 -13.16 -2.52 8.01
N GLY A 70 -11.86 -2.40 8.28
CA GLY A 70 -10.87 -3.35 7.79
C GLY A 70 -10.98 -4.69 8.50
N VAL A 71 -10.62 -5.76 7.78
CA VAL A 71 -10.60 -7.10 8.39
C VAL A 71 -9.44 -7.20 9.38
N GLU A 72 -9.61 -8.05 10.41
CA GLU A 72 -8.60 -8.22 11.45
C GLU A 72 -7.26 -8.66 10.89
N SER A 73 -7.27 -9.49 9.85
CA SER A 73 -6.07 -10.01 9.18
C SER A 73 -5.48 -9.07 8.12
N SER A 74 -5.96 -7.83 8.04
CA SER A 74 -5.48 -6.88 7.04
C SER A 74 -3.97 -6.64 7.14
N GLN A 75 -3.29 -6.66 6.02
CA GLN A 75 -1.85 -6.37 5.96
C GLN A 75 -1.54 -4.90 6.27
N HIS A 76 -2.54 -4.00 6.23
CA HIS A 76 -2.38 -2.63 6.73
C HIS A 76 -2.07 -2.61 8.23
N ARG A 77 -2.58 -3.58 8.99
CA ARG A 77 -2.35 -3.70 10.43
C ARG A 77 -0.88 -3.96 10.80
N THR A 78 -0.14 -4.61 9.92
CA THR A 78 1.25 -4.98 10.19
C THR A 78 2.25 -4.03 9.51
N GLY A 79 1.79 -3.11 8.67
CA GLY A 79 2.66 -2.27 7.86
C GLY A 79 3.07 -2.92 6.55
N GLU A 80 2.45 -4.03 6.18
CA GLU A 80 2.78 -4.78 4.97
C GLU A 80 1.98 -4.34 3.74
N ALA A 81 1.08 -3.37 3.88
CA ALA A 81 0.24 -2.91 2.79
C ALA A 81 0.14 -1.40 2.74
N SER A 82 -0.07 -0.87 1.53
CA SER A 82 -0.39 0.53 1.32
C SER A 82 -1.34 0.68 0.12
N ASP A 83 -2.18 1.70 0.20
CA ASP A 83 -3.05 2.12 -0.90
C ASP A 83 -2.41 3.35 -1.55
N VAL A 84 -2.11 3.24 -2.83
CA VAL A 84 -1.40 4.27 -3.59
C VAL A 84 -2.35 4.93 -4.57
N ALA A 85 -2.62 6.23 -4.36
CA ALA A 85 -3.49 7.00 -5.23
C ALA A 85 -2.71 7.61 -6.39
N CYS A 86 -3.31 7.58 -7.57
CA CYS A 86 -2.81 8.29 -8.74
C CYS A 86 -3.95 8.50 -9.73
N LYS A 87 -3.72 9.31 -10.75
CA LYS A 87 -4.76 9.62 -11.76
C LYS A 87 -5.05 8.45 -12.69
N GLU A 88 -4.11 7.52 -12.84
CA GLU A 88 -4.22 6.39 -13.76
C GLU A 88 -3.90 5.08 -13.06
N PRO A 89 -4.80 4.60 -12.16
CA PRO A 89 -4.54 3.36 -11.41
C PRO A 89 -4.25 2.15 -12.28
N TYR A 90 -4.99 2.01 -13.39
CA TYR A 90 -4.77 0.91 -14.31
C TYR A 90 -3.32 0.87 -14.82
N LYS A 91 -2.81 2.03 -15.28
CA LYS A 91 -1.44 2.11 -15.82
C LYS A 91 -0.41 1.81 -14.75
N LEU A 92 -0.62 2.29 -13.52
CA LEU A 92 0.28 2.01 -12.41
C LEU A 92 0.31 0.52 -12.09
N ALA A 93 -0.85 -0.10 -12.00
CA ALA A 93 -0.96 -1.54 -11.72
C ALA A 93 -0.31 -2.36 -12.84
N GLN A 94 -0.55 -1.98 -14.11
CA GLN A 94 0.05 -2.68 -15.24
C GLN A 94 1.58 -2.55 -15.22
N LEU A 95 2.10 -1.38 -14.89
CA LEU A 95 3.55 -1.18 -14.77
C LEU A 95 4.15 -2.10 -13.71
N ALA A 96 3.52 -2.16 -12.54
CA ALA A 96 3.99 -3.04 -11.45
C ALA A 96 4.01 -4.51 -11.87
N LYS A 97 2.97 -4.94 -12.59
CA LYS A 97 2.88 -6.31 -13.10
C LYS A 97 3.99 -6.56 -14.13
N ASP A 98 4.17 -5.64 -15.08
CA ASP A 98 5.17 -5.78 -16.14
C ASP A 98 6.60 -5.78 -15.61
N MET A 99 6.87 -5.04 -14.53
CA MET A 99 8.16 -5.04 -13.85
C MET A 99 8.38 -6.31 -13.03
N ASP A 100 7.37 -7.13 -12.87
CA ASP A 100 7.41 -8.34 -12.05
C ASP A 100 7.87 -8.06 -10.61
N LEU A 101 7.36 -6.97 -10.03
CA LEU A 101 7.71 -6.59 -8.66
C LEU A 101 7.24 -7.66 -7.67
N PRO A 102 7.97 -7.84 -6.55
CA PRO A 102 7.63 -8.88 -5.58
C PRO A 102 6.50 -8.45 -4.62
N TYR A 103 5.34 -8.13 -5.18
CA TYR A 103 4.16 -7.85 -4.36
C TYR A 103 3.51 -9.16 -3.90
N ASP A 104 2.90 -9.14 -2.72
CA ASP A 104 2.09 -10.26 -2.26
C ASP A 104 0.70 -10.18 -2.90
N GLN A 105 0.05 -9.01 -2.76
CA GLN A 105 -1.21 -8.72 -3.45
C GLN A 105 -1.12 -7.38 -4.16
N LEU A 106 -1.73 -7.32 -5.34
CA LEU A 106 -1.95 -6.12 -6.11
C LEU A 106 -3.45 -6.07 -6.36
N ILE A 107 -4.14 -5.07 -5.78
CA ILE A 107 -5.60 -4.97 -5.92
C ILE A 107 -5.94 -3.66 -6.59
N LEU A 108 -6.61 -3.74 -7.74
CA LEU A 108 -6.98 -2.58 -8.52
C LEU A 108 -8.33 -2.04 -8.06
N TYR A 109 -8.33 -0.78 -7.61
CA TYR A 109 -9.51 -0.02 -7.22
C TYR A 109 -9.77 1.09 -8.24
N PRO A 110 -10.96 1.71 -8.23
CA PRO A 110 -11.25 2.79 -9.19
C PRO A 110 -10.31 4.00 -9.12
N THR A 111 -9.81 4.35 -7.94
CA THR A 111 -9.02 5.57 -7.73
C THR A 111 -7.62 5.33 -7.17
N PHE A 112 -7.28 4.10 -6.87
CA PHE A 112 -5.98 3.77 -6.29
C PHE A 112 -5.64 2.30 -6.53
N VAL A 113 -4.41 1.92 -6.20
CA VAL A 113 -3.95 0.54 -6.25
C VAL A 113 -3.46 0.14 -4.87
N HIS A 114 -3.93 -0.99 -4.39
CA HIS A 114 -3.45 -1.60 -3.14
C HIS A 114 -2.26 -2.49 -3.46
N PHE A 115 -1.14 -2.27 -2.77
CA PHE A 115 0.05 -3.11 -2.86
C PHE A 115 0.39 -3.66 -1.48
N SER A 116 0.74 -4.94 -1.43
CA SER A 116 1.26 -5.52 -0.21
C SER A 116 2.53 -6.32 -0.49
N HIS A 117 3.29 -6.55 0.57
CA HIS A 117 4.53 -7.32 0.52
C HIS A 117 4.72 -7.99 1.88
N LYS A 118 4.77 -9.31 1.90
CA LYS A 118 4.99 -10.04 3.17
C LYS A 118 6.41 -9.82 3.63
N PHE A 119 6.56 -9.43 4.89
CA PHE A 119 7.88 -9.25 5.48
C PHE A 119 8.63 -10.58 5.57
N ASN A 120 7.91 -11.64 5.93
CA ASN A 120 8.44 -13.01 5.99
C ASN A 120 7.60 -13.92 5.11
N GLY A 121 8.26 -14.78 4.35
CA GLY A 121 7.61 -15.78 3.54
C GLY A 121 7.53 -15.41 2.06
N LYS A 122 6.86 -16.27 1.32
CA LYS A 122 6.77 -16.16 -0.14
C LYS A 122 5.64 -15.21 -0.56
N GLN A 123 5.92 -14.33 -1.51
CA GLN A 123 4.91 -13.43 -2.08
C GLN A 123 3.97 -14.24 -2.98
N ARG A 124 2.64 -14.08 -2.77
CA ARG A 124 1.63 -14.80 -3.55
C ARG A 124 1.52 -14.30 -4.99
N LYS A 125 1.93 -13.07 -5.26
CA LYS A 125 1.82 -12.44 -6.59
C LYS A 125 0.37 -12.43 -7.07
N GLN A 126 -0.57 -12.26 -6.14
CA GLN A 126 -1.99 -12.32 -6.42
C GLN A 126 -2.51 -10.98 -6.93
N ILE A 127 -3.21 -11.00 -8.07
CA ILE A 127 -3.82 -9.82 -8.66
C ILE A 127 -5.33 -9.94 -8.48
N LEU A 128 -5.94 -8.93 -7.83
CA LEU A 128 -7.36 -8.89 -7.55
C LEU A 128 -7.96 -7.58 -8.05
N TYR A 129 -9.27 -7.55 -8.20
CA TYR A 129 -10.02 -6.38 -8.64
C TYR A 129 -11.13 -6.11 -7.63
N ASN A 130 -11.16 -4.85 -7.13
CA ASN A 130 -12.24 -4.45 -6.24
C ASN A 130 -13.58 -4.50 -6.98
N SER A 131 -14.66 -4.82 -6.28
CA SER A 131 -15.99 -4.94 -6.90
C SER A 131 -16.48 -3.65 -7.56
N ALA A 132 -16.01 -2.50 -7.09
CA ALA A 132 -16.36 -1.19 -7.70
C ALA A 132 -15.53 -0.87 -8.94
N TYR A 133 -14.43 -1.58 -9.18
CA TYR A 133 -13.61 -1.35 -10.36
C TYR A 133 -14.28 -1.98 -11.60
N LYS A 134 -14.63 -1.15 -12.57
CA LYS A 134 -15.32 -1.57 -13.80
C LYS A 134 -14.49 -1.45 -15.07
N GLY A 135 -13.20 -1.11 -14.92
CA GLY A 135 -12.29 -0.96 -16.06
C GLY A 135 -11.72 -2.27 -16.59
N LYS A 136 -10.68 -2.14 -17.39
CA LYS A 136 -10.01 -3.28 -18.02
C LYS A 136 -9.26 -4.11 -17.00
N LYS A 137 -9.18 -5.42 -17.25
CA LYS A 137 -8.26 -6.31 -16.54
C LYS A 137 -6.83 -6.08 -17.02
N LEU A 138 -5.87 -6.37 -16.15
CA LEU A 138 -4.46 -6.30 -16.52
C LEU A 138 -4.12 -7.40 -17.54
N VAL A 139 -3.22 -7.11 -18.44
CA VAL A 139 -2.82 -8.05 -19.49
C VAL A 139 -1.42 -8.64 -19.25
#